data_e804007481db789db4d4ad6b17a034ae
#
_entry.id   e804007481db789db4d4ad6b17a034ae
#
_cell.length_a   1.000
_cell.length_b   1.000
_cell.length_c   1.000
_cell.angle_alpha   90.00
_cell.angle_beta   90.00
_cell.angle_gamma   90.00
#
_symmetry.space_group_name_H-M   'P 1'
#
loop_
_entity.id
_entity.type
_entity.pdbx_description
1 polymer ?
#
loop_
_entity_poly.entity_id
_entity_poly.type
_entity_poly.pdbx_seq_one_letter_code
_entity_poly.pdbx_strand_id
1 'polypeptide(L)'
;MNEQLLKMNGLSVGILDALSFESHLGIPLKKNLHYFDKDLLIAELISMTEWLDEQEILSNIALDYRVKSLDSMLLKYDRYYPDHQTRKVFNDILGFRAFCDSYDQILEEEHSPFRIADMAKGKAVDDGYRGVHVYYQKSGRHYPIEIQFNTLFDRQLNNWLHDYLYKKSYPVETGKIMREMYENGLIRNEHEFKETNY
;
A
#
# COMPACT_ATOMS: atom_id res chain seq x y z
N MET A 1 -12.19 8.38 8.86
CA MET A 1 -11.31 7.40 9.55
C MET A 1 -11.05 7.91 10.95
N ASN A 2 -11.19 7.04 11.92
CA ASN A 2 -11.11 7.34 13.34
C ASN A 2 -9.66 7.71 13.72
N GLU A 3 -9.48 8.90 14.26
CA GLU A 3 -8.17 9.34 14.82
C GLU A 3 -7.66 8.35 15.89
N GLN A 4 -8.57 7.68 16.58
CA GLN A 4 -8.23 6.67 17.58
C GLN A 4 -7.54 5.45 16.94
N LEU A 5 -8.02 4.96 15.79
CA LEU A 5 -7.41 3.84 15.08
C LEU A 5 -5.99 4.20 14.57
N LEU A 6 -5.79 5.44 14.08
CA LEU A 6 -4.45 5.93 13.75
C LEU A 6 -3.55 5.95 14.99
N LYS A 7 -4.03 6.50 16.10
CA LYS A 7 -3.27 6.59 17.37
C LYS A 7 -2.90 5.21 17.92
N MET A 8 -3.82 4.24 17.86
CA MET A 8 -3.53 2.85 18.28
C MET A 8 -2.39 2.22 17.48
N ASN A 9 -2.20 2.67 16.24
CA ASN A 9 -1.10 2.25 15.36
C ASN A 9 0.09 3.23 15.39
N GLY A 10 0.16 4.18 16.31
CA GLY A 10 1.27 5.12 16.43
C GLY A 10 1.30 6.20 15.35
N LEU A 11 0.19 6.42 14.64
CA LEU A 11 0.03 7.44 13.61
C LEU A 11 -0.90 8.58 14.06
N SER A 12 -0.81 9.71 13.40
CA SER A 12 -1.74 10.82 13.49
C SER A 12 -1.78 11.60 12.18
N VAL A 13 -2.82 12.41 11.96
CA VAL A 13 -2.87 13.30 10.80
C VAL A 13 -1.66 14.25 10.79
N GLY A 14 -1.22 14.74 11.95
CA GLY A 14 -0.04 15.59 12.05
C GLY A 14 1.26 14.89 11.59
N ILE A 15 1.42 13.59 11.91
CA ILE A 15 2.55 12.79 11.40
C ILE A 15 2.44 12.62 9.87
N LEU A 16 1.25 12.30 9.37
CA LEU A 16 1.03 12.16 7.92
C LEU A 16 1.26 13.47 7.18
N ASP A 17 0.87 14.60 7.77
CA ASP A 17 1.15 15.94 7.24
C ASP A 17 2.65 16.24 7.16
N ALA A 18 3.40 15.90 8.20
CA ALA A 18 4.85 16.09 8.25
C ALA A 18 5.59 15.21 7.22
N LEU A 19 5.05 14.04 6.90
CA LEU A 19 5.59 13.09 5.92
C LEU A 19 5.03 13.27 4.50
N SER A 20 4.23 14.30 4.26
CA SER A 20 3.62 14.58 2.96
C SER A 20 4.58 15.35 2.06
N PHE A 21 5.15 14.69 1.06
CA PHE A 21 6.02 15.33 0.07
C PHE A 21 5.20 16.09 -0.96
N GLU A 22 5.52 17.39 -1.17
CA GLU A 22 4.88 18.24 -2.18
C GLU A 22 5.62 18.13 -3.52
N SER A 23 4.87 17.86 -4.59
CA SER A 23 5.43 17.85 -5.95
C SER A 23 5.78 19.24 -6.42
N HIS A 24 6.98 19.39 -6.98
CA HIS A 24 7.51 20.61 -7.57
C HIS A 24 7.32 20.69 -9.10
N LEU A 25 6.67 19.69 -9.72
CA LEU A 25 6.49 19.63 -11.18
C LEU A 25 5.50 20.66 -11.74
N GLY A 26 4.83 21.44 -10.88
CA GLY A 26 3.88 22.47 -11.30
C GLY A 26 2.56 21.96 -11.87
N ILE A 27 2.40 20.64 -11.98
CA ILE A 27 1.22 19.94 -12.52
C ILE A 27 0.51 19.20 -11.38
N PRO A 28 -0.82 19.34 -11.21
CA PRO A 28 -1.55 18.59 -10.19
C PRO A 28 -1.46 17.08 -10.43
N LEU A 29 -1.15 16.29 -9.38
CA LEU A 29 -0.95 14.84 -9.46
C LEU A 29 -2.21 14.04 -9.87
N LYS A 30 -3.39 14.68 -9.94
CA LYS A 30 -4.60 14.10 -10.53
C LYS A 30 -4.56 13.97 -12.06
N LYS A 31 -3.59 14.60 -12.72
CA LYS A 31 -3.37 14.45 -14.17
C LYS A 31 -2.74 13.10 -14.48
N ASN A 32 -2.98 12.62 -15.70
CA ASN A 32 -2.45 11.35 -16.17
C ASN A 32 -0.95 11.47 -16.48
N LEU A 33 -0.26 10.33 -16.49
CA LEU A 33 1.20 10.26 -16.65
C LEU A 33 1.72 11.01 -17.89
N HIS A 34 1.00 10.95 -19.03
CA HIS A 34 1.42 11.61 -20.26
C HIS A 34 1.48 13.16 -20.19
N TYR A 35 0.92 13.77 -19.16
CA TYR A 35 1.07 15.21 -18.92
C TYR A 35 2.41 15.59 -18.27
N PHE A 36 3.15 14.61 -17.77
CA PHE A 36 4.42 14.83 -17.07
C PHE A 36 5.58 14.45 -17.97
N ASP A 37 6.64 15.25 -17.95
CA ASP A 37 7.92 14.84 -18.49
C ASP A 37 8.46 13.65 -17.67
N LYS A 38 8.84 12.56 -18.35
CA LYS A 38 9.26 11.32 -17.68
C LYS A 38 10.49 11.52 -16.82
N ASP A 39 11.49 12.23 -17.35
CA ASP A 39 12.78 12.38 -16.68
C ASP A 39 12.65 13.30 -15.45
N LEU A 40 11.86 14.37 -15.56
CA LEU A 40 11.56 15.24 -14.42
C LEU A 40 10.75 14.51 -13.35
N LEU A 41 9.77 13.70 -13.74
CA LEU A 41 8.99 12.90 -12.81
C LEU A 41 9.86 11.88 -12.07
N ILE A 42 10.75 11.19 -12.77
CA ILE A 42 11.69 10.23 -12.18
C ILE A 42 12.65 10.94 -11.22
N ALA A 43 13.19 12.08 -11.61
CA ALA A 43 14.06 12.88 -10.75
C ALA A 43 13.37 13.31 -9.46
N GLU A 44 12.08 13.72 -9.55
CA GLU A 44 11.29 14.05 -8.37
C GLU A 44 11.02 12.82 -7.48
N LEU A 45 10.76 11.65 -8.06
CA LEU A 45 10.56 10.41 -7.28
C LEU A 45 11.83 10.01 -6.52
N ILE A 46 13.01 10.20 -7.12
CA ILE A 46 14.31 10.00 -6.46
C ILE A 46 14.45 10.99 -5.30
N SER A 47 14.24 12.28 -5.56
CA SER A 47 14.32 13.32 -4.54
C SER A 47 13.34 13.08 -3.38
N MET A 48 12.13 12.57 -3.67
CA MET A 48 11.18 12.20 -2.63
C MET A 48 11.69 11.03 -1.76
N THR A 49 12.31 10.00 -2.36
CA THR A 49 12.86 8.88 -1.57
C THR A 49 14.02 9.33 -0.70
N GLU A 50 14.94 10.14 -1.22
CA GLU A 50 16.05 10.74 -0.45
C GLU A 50 15.51 11.60 0.71
N TRP A 51 14.51 12.44 0.43
CA TRP A 51 13.88 13.24 1.48
C TRP A 51 13.20 12.39 2.56
N LEU A 52 12.53 11.27 2.19
CA LEU A 52 11.94 10.35 3.16
C LEU A 52 13.00 9.68 4.04
N ASP A 53 14.14 9.31 3.49
CA ASP A 53 15.25 8.70 4.24
C ASP A 53 15.85 9.66 5.28
N GLU A 54 15.73 10.96 5.08
CA GLU A 54 16.17 12.01 6.01
C GLU A 54 15.15 12.31 7.14
N GLN A 55 13.93 11.75 7.06
CA GLN A 55 12.88 12.07 8.03
C GLN A 55 13.08 11.30 9.35
N GLU A 56 13.65 11.97 10.35
CA GLU A 56 13.83 11.39 11.70
C GLU A 56 12.54 10.86 12.33
N ILE A 57 11.39 11.45 11.97
CA ILE A 57 10.07 11.02 12.45
C ILE A 57 9.77 9.55 12.07
N LEU A 58 10.25 9.06 10.93
CA LEU A 58 10.07 7.67 10.50
C LEU A 58 10.78 6.70 11.43
N SER A 59 11.95 7.04 11.96
CA SER A 59 12.69 6.21 12.90
C SER A 59 12.04 6.12 14.29
N ASN A 60 11.15 7.07 14.61
CA ASN A 60 10.45 7.15 15.89
C ASN A 60 9.04 6.54 15.86
N ILE A 61 8.55 6.14 14.68
CA ILE A 61 7.25 5.46 14.54
C ILE A 61 7.45 3.97 14.82
N ALA A 62 6.70 3.43 15.79
CA ALA A 62 6.75 2.00 16.13
C ALA A 62 6.06 1.10 15.11
N LEU A 63 5.52 1.66 14.04
CA LEU A 63 4.80 0.95 12.98
C LEU A 63 5.76 0.58 11.85
N ASP A 64 5.57 -0.60 11.30
CA ASP A 64 6.31 -1.07 10.13
C ASP A 64 6.00 -0.20 8.91
N TYR A 65 7.02 0.30 8.23
CA TYR A 65 6.87 1.11 7.03
C TYR A 65 7.81 0.67 5.91
N ARG A 66 7.49 1.09 4.70
CA ARG A 66 8.31 0.85 3.53
C ARG A 66 8.35 2.09 2.64
N VAL A 67 9.54 2.48 2.23
CA VAL A 67 9.75 3.34 1.07
C VAL A 67 9.94 2.46 -0.16
N LYS A 68 9.20 2.74 -1.22
CA LYS A 68 9.20 1.94 -2.46
C LYS A 68 10.49 2.17 -3.25
N SER A 69 11.11 1.08 -3.73
CA SER A 69 12.31 1.18 -4.57
C SER A 69 12.03 1.84 -5.92
N LEU A 70 13.04 2.55 -6.45
CA LEU A 70 12.97 3.20 -7.75
C LEU A 70 12.59 2.21 -8.86
N ASP A 71 13.20 1.02 -8.89
CA ASP A 71 12.87 -0.02 -9.89
C ASP A 71 11.39 -0.37 -9.88
N SER A 72 10.80 -0.51 -8.68
CA SER A 72 9.37 -0.80 -8.55
C SER A 72 8.49 0.37 -9.01
N MET A 73 8.97 1.61 -8.86
CA MET A 73 8.27 2.80 -9.37
C MET A 73 8.34 2.88 -10.89
N LEU A 74 9.51 2.59 -11.49
CA LEU A 74 9.69 2.55 -12.95
C LEU A 74 8.81 1.46 -13.60
N LEU A 75 8.77 0.26 -13.03
CA LEU A 75 7.88 -0.81 -13.48
C LEU A 75 6.40 -0.41 -13.42
N LYS A 76 6.00 0.34 -12.39
CA LYS A 76 4.65 0.89 -12.31
C LYS A 76 4.41 1.96 -13.37
N TYR A 77 5.36 2.87 -13.59
CA TYR A 77 5.25 3.88 -14.64
C TYR A 77 4.99 3.21 -16.00
N ASP A 78 5.85 2.28 -16.41
CA ASP A 78 5.75 1.62 -17.71
C ASP A 78 4.43 0.82 -17.87
N ARG A 79 3.93 0.19 -16.79
CA ARG A 79 2.67 -0.54 -16.78
C ARG A 79 1.45 0.35 -16.97
N TYR A 80 1.47 1.55 -16.41
CA TYR A 80 0.29 2.42 -16.30
C TYR A 80 0.32 3.63 -17.24
N TYR A 81 1.43 3.84 -17.96
CA TYR A 81 1.53 4.86 -18.99
C TYR A 81 0.65 4.47 -20.19
N PRO A 82 -0.04 5.42 -20.85
CA PRO A 82 -0.05 6.88 -20.58
C PRO A 82 -1.23 7.36 -19.71
N ASP A 83 -2.26 6.52 -19.48
CA ASP A 83 -3.62 6.97 -19.19
C ASP A 83 -4.00 7.01 -17.70
N HIS A 84 -3.13 6.52 -16.81
CA HIS A 84 -3.43 6.51 -15.39
C HIS A 84 -2.97 7.78 -14.68
N GLN A 85 -3.77 8.22 -13.69
CA GLN A 85 -3.45 9.38 -12.88
C GLN A 85 -2.19 9.14 -12.05
N THR A 86 -1.26 10.11 -12.08
CA THR A 86 0.03 10.06 -11.37
C THR A 86 -0.14 9.74 -9.88
N ARG A 87 -1.11 10.39 -9.19
CA ARG A 87 -1.43 10.12 -7.78
C ARG A 87 -1.97 8.70 -7.51
N LYS A 88 -2.46 7.98 -8.51
CA LYS A 88 -2.92 6.59 -8.38
C LYS A 88 -1.80 5.60 -8.66
N VAL A 89 -0.89 5.95 -9.54
CA VAL A 89 0.29 5.14 -9.86
C VAL A 89 1.29 5.18 -8.70
N PHE A 90 1.54 6.38 -8.17
CA PHE A 90 2.51 6.61 -7.10
C PHE A 90 1.84 6.89 -5.75
N ASN A 91 0.88 6.04 -5.37
CA ASN A 91 0.12 6.17 -4.13
C ASN A 91 0.68 5.37 -2.95
N ASP A 92 1.79 4.66 -3.15
CA ASP A 92 2.42 3.73 -2.20
C ASP A 92 3.95 3.89 -2.14
N ILE A 93 4.46 5.10 -2.43
CA ILE A 93 5.90 5.41 -2.28
C ILE A 93 6.27 5.28 -0.81
N LEU A 94 5.53 5.94 0.08
CA LEU A 94 5.56 5.66 1.51
C LEU A 94 4.31 4.85 1.88
N GLY A 95 4.52 3.69 2.49
CA GLY A 95 3.46 2.80 2.96
C GLY A 95 3.68 2.32 4.37
N PHE A 96 2.66 2.44 5.23
CA PHE A 96 2.62 1.89 6.58
C PHE A 96 1.83 0.59 6.61
N ARG A 97 2.21 -0.32 7.52
CA ARG A 97 1.54 -1.58 7.78
C ARG A 97 0.90 -1.58 9.15
N ALA A 98 -0.39 -1.30 9.20
CA ALA A 98 -1.19 -1.19 10.39
C ALA A 98 -1.99 -2.46 10.67
N PHE A 99 -2.42 -2.63 11.93
CA PHE A 99 -3.28 -3.70 12.35
C PHE A 99 -4.67 -3.18 12.75
N CYS A 100 -5.68 -4.01 12.56
CA CYS A 100 -7.03 -3.81 13.05
C CYS A 100 -7.61 -5.16 13.52
N ASP A 101 -8.57 -5.11 14.44
CA ASP A 101 -9.29 -6.31 14.87
C ASP A 101 -10.33 -6.73 13.83
N SER A 102 -10.99 -5.75 13.19
CA SER A 102 -11.96 -5.92 12.12
C SER A 102 -11.84 -4.81 11.09
N TYR A 103 -12.08 -5.13 9.82
CA TYR A 103 -12.14 -4.14 8.74
C TYR A 103 -13.33 -3.20 8.87
N ASP A 104 -14.40 -3.61 9.55
CA ASP A 104 -15.59 -2.77 9.78
C ASP A 104 -15.22 -1.48 10.51
N GLN A 105 -14.24 -1.51 11.43
CA GLN A 105 -13.71 -0.33 12.13
C GLN A 105 -13.17 0.75 11.16
N ILE A 106 -12.82 0.36 9.93
CA ILE A 106 -12.28 1.26 8.92
C ILE A 106 -13.37 1.63 7.92
N LEU A 107 -14.23 0.67 7.55
CA LEU A 107 -15.18 0.80 6.44
C LEU A 107 -16.46 1.58 6.84
N GLU A 108 -16.86 1.56 8.12
CA GLU A 108 -18.11 2.18 8.61
C GLU A 108 -18.00 3.70 8.86
N GLU A 109 -16.81 4.28 8.77
CA GLU A 109 -16.62 5.68 9.15
C GLU A 109 -16.57 6.64 7.95
N GLU A 110 -16.85 7.93 8.23
CA GLU A 110 -16.59 9.01 7.26
C GLU A 110 -15.10 9.11 6.93
N HIS A 111 -14.76 9.18 5.65
CA HIS A 111 -13.40 8.94 5.17
C HIS A 111 -12.63 10.20 4.74
N SER A 112 -13.28 11.38 4.64
CA SER A 112 -12.55 12.60 4.29
C SER A 112 -11.56 13.01 5.39
N PRO A 113 -10.30 13.27 5.13
CA PRO A 113 -9.62 13.41 3.82
C PRO A 113 -9.01 12.10 3.24
N PHE A 114 -9.42 10.95 3.71
CA PHE A 114 -8.85 9.66 3.31
C PHE A 114 -9.64 9.01 2.17
N ARG A 115 -8.94 8.34 1.27
CA ARG A 115 -9.52 7.48 0.24
C ARG A 115 -9.29 6.03 0.63
N ILE A 116 -10.32 5.21 0.53
CA ILE A 116 -10.27 3.78 0.88
C ILE A 116 -10.29 2.92 -0.37
N ALA A 117 -9.50 1.85 -0.36
CA ALA A 117 -9.60 0.71 -1.27
C ALA A 117 -9.90 -0.53 -0.43
N ASP A 118 -11.14 -0.99 -0.50
CA ASP A 118 -11.59 -2.18 0.20
C ASP A 118 -11.21 -3.45 -0.58
N MET A 119 -10.38 -4.27 0.04
CA MET A 119 -10.01 -5.60 -0.42
C MET A 119 -10.23 -6.64 0.71
N ALA A 120 -11.08 -6.33 1.68
CA ALA A 120 -11.39 -7.24 2.78
C ALA A 120 -11.99 -8.57 2.29
N LYS A 121 -12.70 -8.53 1.17
CA LYS A 121 -13.30 -9.73 0.52
C LYS A 121 -12.53 -10.18 -0.73
N GLY A 122 -11.34 -9.61 -0.96
CA GLY A 122 -10.50 -9.87 -2.12
C GLY A 122 -10.57 -8.78 -3.18
N LYS A 123 -9.71 -8.90 -4.18
CA LYS A 123 -9.65 -8.02 -5.36
C LYS A 123 -10.63 -8.50 -6.43
N ALA A 124 -10.88 -7.67 -7.46
CA ALA A 124 -11.69 -8.06 -8.62
C ALA A 124 -11.13 -9.32 -9.34
N VAL A 125 -9.80 -9.42 -9.41
CA VAL A 125 -9.10 -10.68 -9.73
C VAL A 125 -8.48 -11.16 -8.41
N ASP A 126 -9.08 -12.19 -7.83
CA ASP A 126 -8.73 -12.65 -6.49
C ASP A 126 -7.42 -13.45 -6.50
N ASP A 127 -6.39 -12.83 -5.94
CA ASP A 127 -5.05 -13.40 -5.78
C ASP A 127 -4.79 -13.92 -4.35
N GLY A 128 -5.84 -14.04 -3.54
CA GLY A 128 -5.78 -14.48 -2.15
C GLY A 128 -5.47 -13.39 -1.12
N TYR A 129 -5.11 -12.18 -1.56
CA TYR A 129 -4.86 -11.04 -0.67
C TYR A 129 -6.14 -10.56 0.01
N ARG A 130 -6.07 -10.21 1.30
CA ARG A 130 -7.12 -9.53 2.05
C ARG A 130 -6.54 -8.35 2.82
N GLY A 131 -7.25 -7.22 2.80
CA GLY A 131 -6.85 -6.02 3.53
C GLY A 131 -7.67 -4.80 3.14
N VAL A 132 -7.51 -3.72 3.89
CA VAL A 132 -8.06 -2.41 3.54
C VAL A 132 -6.91 -1.42 3.41
N HIS A 133 -6.78 -0.79 2.25
CA HIS A 133 -5.79 0.25 2.04
C HIS A 133 -6.43 1.62 2.17
N VAL A 134 -5.82 2.44 2.99
CA VAL A 134 -6.23 3.82 3.23
C VAL A 134 -5.14 4.73 2.68
N TYR A 135 -5.54 5.73 1.92
CA TYR A 135 -4.62 6.68 1.31
C TYR A 135 -4.90 8.07 1.85
N TYR A 136 -3.90 8.64 2.50
CA TYR A 136 -3.90 10.04 2.92
C TYR A 136 -3.25 10.89 1.83
N GLN A 137 -3.87 12.01 1.47
CA GLN A 137 -3.30 12.99 0.55
C GLN A 137 -3.60 14.40 1.05
N LYS A 138 -2.58 15.09 1.55
CA LYS A 138 -2.69 16.42 2.15
C LYS A 138 -3.29 17.45 1.20
N SER A 139 -2.91 17.43 -0.07
CA SER A 139 -3.48 18.25 -1.13
C SER A 139 -3.28 17.62 -2.52
N GLY A 140 -3.88 18.20 -3.55
CA GLY A 140 -3.71 17.74 -4.94
C GLY A 140 -2.29 17.82 -5.50
N ARG A 141 -1.34 18.41 -4.75
CA ARG A 141 0.08 18.49 -5.10
C ARG A 141 0.95 17.51 -4.31
N HIS A 142 0.45 16.95 -3.21
CA HIS A 142 1.22 16.01 -2.39
C HIS A 142 1.03 14.58 -2.90
N TYR A 143 2.09 13.78 -2.85
CA TYR A 143 1.99 12.34 -3.10
C TYR A 143 1.19 11.68 -1.98
N PRO A 144 0.31 10.71 -2.30
CA PRO A 144 -0.42 9.98 -1.27
C PRO A 144 0.50 9.12 -0.42
N ILE A 145 0.12 8.96 0.85
CA ILE A 145 0.72 8.01 1.80
C ILE A 145 -0.26 6.85 1.95
N GLU A 146 0.21 5.63 1.80
CA GLU A 146 -0.58 4.42 1.97
C GLU A 146 -0.52 3.93 3.42
N ILE A 147 -1.66 3.50 3.97
CA ILE A 147 -1.74 2.77 5.23
C ILE A 147 -2.49 1.46 4.93
N GLN A 148 -1.78 0.34 5.03
CA GLN A 148 -2.33 -1.00 4.79
C GLN A 148 -2.82 -1.58 6.11
N PHE A 149 -4.12 -1.64 6.31
CA PHE A 149 -4.73 -2.32 7.45
C PHE A 149 -4.94 -3.79 7.14
N ASN A 150 -4.47 -4.65 8.03
CA ASN A 150 -4.75 -6.07 8.02
C ASN A 150 -5.17 -6.54 9.41
N THR A 151 -6.03 -7.56 9.46
CA THR A 151 -6.15 -8.38 10.66
C THR A 151 -4.86 -9.19 10.82
N LEU A 152 -4.58 -9.66 12.03
CA LEU A 152 -3.41 -10.52 12.26
C LEU A 152 -3.49 -11.81 11.41
N PHE A 153 -4.69 -12.37 11.30
CA PHE A 153 -4.98 -13.55 10.48
C PHE A 153 -4.64 -13.34 9.00
N ASP A 154 -5.10 -12.24 8.41
CA ASP A 154 -4.82 -11.93 7.01
C ASP A 154 -3.36 -11.54 6.75
N ARG A 155 -2.73 -10.82 7.69
CA ARG A 155 -1.33 -10.43 7.57
C ARG A 155 -0.42 -11.65 7.45
N GLN A 156 -0.69 -12.68 8.22
CA GLN A 156 0.11 -13.90 8.19
C GLN A 156 0.08 -14.54 6.80
N LEU A 157 -1.10 -14.78 6.24
CA LEU A 157 -1.19 -15.37 4.91
C LEU A 157 -0.69 -14.42 3.80
N ASN A 158 -1.00 -13.12 3.89
CA ASN A 158 -0.51 -12.13 2.91
C ASN A 158 1.02 -12.12 2.82
N ASN A 159 1.73 -12.30 3.94
CA ASN A 159 3.18 -12.41 3.95
C ASN A 159 3.64 -13.68 3.21
N TRP A 160 3.01 -14.83 3.46
CA TRP A 160 3.37 -16.08 2.76
C TRP A 160 3.06 -16.00 1.27
N LEU A 161 1.90 -15.47 0.87
CA LEU A 161 1.58 -15.22 -0.54
C LEU A 161 2.62 -14.35 -1.22
N HIS A 162 3.05 -13.27 -0.56
CA HIS A 162 4.06 -12.36 -1.08
C HIS A 162 5.41 -13.05 -1.26
N ASP A 163 5.87 -13.80 -0.25
CA ASP A 163 7.22 -14.37 -0.24
C ASP A 163 7.34 -15.62 -1.11
N TYR A 164 6.28 -16.40 -1.24
CA TYR A 164 6.32 -17.69 -1.90
C TYR A 164 5.60 -17.76 -3.24
N LEU A 165 4.60 -16.91 -3.50
CA LEU A 165 3.85 -16.94 -4.76
C LEU A 165 4.10 -15.74 -5.64
N TYR A 166 3.88 -14.52 -5.15
CA TYR A 166 3.88 -13.33 -6.03
C TYR A 166 5.26 -13.04 -6.67
N LYS A 167 6.33 -13.44 -6.02
CA LYS A 167 7.70 -13.34 -6.56
C LYS A 167 8.06 -14.40 -7.59
N LYS A 168 7.24 -15.46 -7.74
CA LYS A 168 7.58 -16.65 -8.54
C LYS A 168 6.69 -16.84 -9.77
N SER A 169 5.91 -15.87 -10.17
CA SER A 169 5.06 -15.91 -11.38
C SER A 169 4.08 -17.07 -11.44
N TYR A 170 3.55 -17.53 -10.31
CA TYR A 170 2.46 -18.51 -10.28
C TYR A 170 1.17 -17.91 -10.87
N PRO A 171 0.24 -18.76 -11.38
CA PRO A 171 -1.10 -18.30 -11.77
C PRO A 171 -1.81 -17.58 -10.61
N VAL A 172 -2.59 -16.54 -10.93
CA VAL A 172 -3.28 -15.73 -9.90
C VAL A 172 -4.23 -16.59 -9.06
N GLU A 173 -4.87 -17.58 -9.68
CA GLU A 173 -5.78 -18.53 -9.06
C GLU A 173 -5.14 -19.33 -7.92
N THR A 174 -3.81 -19.56 -7.99
CA THR A 174 -3.07 -20.25 -6.94
C THR A 174 -3.22 -19.52 -5.59
N GLY A 175 -3.11 -18.20 -5.59
CA GLY A 175 -3.27 -17.40 -4.37
C GLY A 175 -4.67 -17.54 -3.76
N LYS A 176 -5.71 -17.58 -4.59
CA LYS A 176 -7.09 -17.81 -4.14
C LYS A 176 -7.25 -19.19 -3.51
N ILE A 177 -6.72 -20.25 -4.15
CA ILE A 177 -6.77 -21.62 -3.62
C ILE A 177 -6.08 -21.68 -2.25
N MET A 178 -4.89 -21.11 -2.13
CA MET A 178 -4.15 -21.08 -0.87
C MET A 178 -4.93 -20.33 0.23
N ARG A 179 -5.65 -19.27 -0.12
CA ARG A 179 -6.55 -18.54 0.78
C ARG A 179 -7.69 -19.44 1.27
N GLU A 180 -8.38 -20.13 0.38
CA GLU A 180 -9.45 -21.04 0.73
C GLU A 180 -8.98 -22.16 1.65
N MET A 181 -7.79 -22.73 1.37
CA MET A 181 -7.20 -23.75 2.24
C MET A 181 -6.86 -23.22 3.63
N TYR A 182 -6.33 -22.00 3.71
CA TYR A 182 -6.00 -21.34 4.98
C TYR A 182 -7.26 -21.05 5.82
N GLU A 183 -8.29 -20.48 5.21
CA GLU A 183 -9.56 -20.17 5.86
C GLU A 183 -10.30 -21.43 6.36
N ASN A 184 -10.13 -22.56 5.65
CA ASN A 184 -10.65 -23.87 6.05
C ASN A 184 -9.74 -24.62 7.05
N GLY A 185 -8.64 -24.03 7.52
CA GLY A 185 -7.72 -24.63 8.48
C GLY A 185 -6.88 -25.79 7.94
N LEU A 186 -6.81 -25.95 6.60
CA LEU A 186 -5.96 -26.95 5.94
C LEU A 186 -4.49 -26.50 5.88
N ILE A 187 -4.25 -25.21 5.97
CA ILE A 187 -2.92 -24.57 6.13
C ILE A 187 -2.97 -23.76 7.41
N ARG A 188 -2.15 -24.07 8.41
CA ARG A 188 -2.15 -23.43 9.73
C ARG A 188 -0.85 -22.69 10.05
N ASN A 189 0.20 -22.98 9.30
CA ASN A 189 1.52 -22.41 9.50
C ASN A 189 2.30 -22.36 8.18
N GLU A 190 3.44 -21.67 8.22
CA GLU A 190 4.30 -21.43 7.06
C GLU A 190 4.88 -22.71 6.46
N HIS A 191 5.16 -23.71 7.28
CA HIS A 191 5.69 -25.00 6.83
C HIS A 191 4.65 -25.71 5.97
N GLU A 192 3.40 -25.84 6.46
CA GLU A 192 2.30 -26.44 5.71
C GLU A 192 2.01 -25.67 4.41
N PHE A 193 2.13 -24.34 4.43
CA PHE A 193 2.01 -23.51 3.22
C PHE A 193 3.06 -23.87 2.17
N LYS A 194 4.32 -24.04 2.57
CA LYS A 194 5.43 -24.40 1.66
C LYS A 194 5.31 -25.80 1.08
N GLU A 195 4.78 -26.75 1.86
CA GLU A 195 4.62 -28.14 1.44
C GLU A 195 3.39 -28.36 0.54
N THR A 196 2.49 -27.40 0.47
CA THR A 196 1.34 -27.47 -0.43
C THR A 196 1.83 -27.41 -1.87
N ASN A 197 1.61 -28.50 -2.62
CA ASN A 197 1.94 -28.56 -4.05
C ASN A 197 0.90 -27.75 -4.83
N TYR A 198 1.32 -26.63 -5.40
CA TYR A 198 0.54 -25.72 -6.24
C TYR A 198 1.16 -25.58 -7.62
#